data_51af2bc6796c9877a40fe91e85b0ad70
#
_entry.id   51af2bc6796c9877a40fe91e85b0ad70
#
_cell.length_a   1.000
_cell.length_b   1.000
_cell.length_c   1.000
_cell.angle_alpha   90.00
_cell.angle_beta   90.00
_cell.angle_gamma   90.00
#
_symmetry.space_group_name_H-M   'P 1'
#
loop_
_entity.id
_entity.type
_entity.pdbx_description
1 polymer ?
#
loop_
_entity_poly.entity_id
_entity_poly.type
_entity_poly.pdbx_seq_one_letter_code
_entity_poly.pdbx_strand_id
1 'polypeptide(L)'
;MCLASPTQANPLDPSDIHNSQSSVNQPSAAMMNTDAANREWSIKDYDVDNTFANEPTQNESTTTVTSVANVNSLAPTIAAQPTLTEPSLYALLDAEFAADRNDTRRAVTIYKQQSFKEDATAVFERALSLSLRNEGIEDSLQFAKTWQDQNPDHVPAWFYVAHLALRAHDYLLAGEALSRILRYDPRADLSEILIGIYPNTDDDKRELLAALQPLDSEQNASLSVLKAGLLYQFNEPEIANVHINRALERQPDYVPFITLKADILRKIEAPETVINYVSQARLRNPDSKNLYLYEIRYLLDLKQSEQAWQLLLAAHNRFSDDAEITLLAALVSLDIEEYPSADRLLNMLAKSPAYLDQAYYYLGISAERQQRFEQAKYYLNGVMQEDLVLEARKKVVGFELLNDDVDAAIATLEKLRKEFSVFAPDTYVLQADILWQQNEPDEALRLLTRAARKYPNSEMLLFARAQLLDDKDDYVVKRTLLNHLQALDPNNLSYQLSYAQLLLANERSSAQGLALATAIIQIRYDDPRYDNELHLQALNVLASNALANEDYRQVIDYLQTPYDVLPTLRSGTLLLRAYQGLGDNDKVDALLADLQQRFSFGQHNVNDRIQLY
;
A
#
# COMPACT_ATOMS: atom_id res chain seq x y z
N MET A 1 1.97 32.27 16.37
CA MET A 1 2.67 31.69 15.22
C MET A 1 2.50 30.19 15.37
N CYS A 2 1.65 29.57 14.56
CA CYS A 2 1.53 28.12 14.57
C CYS A 2 2.70 27.58 13.76
N LEU A 3 3.60 26.85 14.40
CA LEU A 3 4.43 25.86 13.73
C LEU A 3 3.44 24.86 13.11
N ALA A 4 3.70 24.43 11.89
CA ALA A 4 2.84 23.51 11.17
C ALA A 4 2.45 22.35 12.08
N SER A 5 1.17 22.19 12.36
CA SER A 5 0.66 21.05 13.08
C SER A 5 1.06 19.79 12.32
N PRO A 6 1.65 18.79 12.97
CA PRO A 6 1.64 17.46 12.42
C PRO A 6 0.17 17.09 12.21
N THR A 7 -0.13 16.52 11.06
CA THR A 7 -1.43 15.97 10.69
C THR A 7 -2.11 15.37 11.90
N GLN A 8 -3.28 15.89 12.24
CA GLN A 8 -4.13 15.33 13.27
C GLN A 8 -4.34 13.85 12.98
N ALA A 9 -3.82 12.99 13.84
CA ALA A 9 -4.32 11.64 13.94
C ALA A 9 -5.74 11.74 14.51
N ASN A 10 -6.73 11.72 13.63
CA ASN A 10 -8.11 11.52 14.05
C ASN A 10 -8.20 10.24 14.89
N PRO A 11 -9.02 10.21 15.93
CA PRO A 11 -9.30 8.98 16.65
C PRO A 11 -9.82 7.97 15.61
N LEU A 12 -9.05 6.91 15.41
CA LEU A 12 -9.27 5.75 14.54
C LEU A 12 -10.48 5.89 13.59
N ASP A 13 -10.26 6.55 12.46
CA ASP A 13 -11.14 6.36 11.32
C ASP A 13 -11.01 4.88 10.91
N PRO A 14 -12.11 4.15 10.70
CA PRO A 14 -12.05 2.79 10.15
C PRO A 14 -11.18 2.66 8.89
N SER A 15 -10.92 3.75 8.16
CA SER A 15 -9.96 3.83 7.06
C SER A 15 -8.49 3.73 7.50
N ASP A 16 -8.13 4.09 8.74
CA ASP A 16 -6.75 3.96 9.23
C ASP A 16 -6.38 2.51 9.56
N ILE A 17 -7.39 1.67 9.88
CA ILE A 17 -7.20 0.21 9.95
C ILE A 17 -6.84 -0.35 8.56
N HIS A 18 -7.25 0.30 7.48
CA HIS A 18 -6.87 -0.08 6.11
C HIS A 18 -5.46 0.39 5.71
N ASN A 19 -4.94 1.49 6.25
CA ASN A 19 -3.64 2.04 5.85
C ASN A 19 -2.46 1.41 6.60
N SER A 20 -2.64 0.90 7.80
CA SER A 20 -1.61 0.15 8.51
C SER A 20 -1.49 -1.32 8.04
N GLN A 21 -2.38 -1.77 7.14
CA GLN A 21 -2.40 -3.12 6.56
C GLN A 21 -2.10 -3.17 5.06
N SER A 22 -1.53 -2.12 4.46
CA SER A 22 -1.13 -2.14 3.05
C SER A 22 -0.02 -3.16 2.71
N SER A 23 0.43 -3.96 3.67
CA SER A 23 1.28 -5.15 3.46
C SER A 23 0.57 -6.49 3.69
N VAL A 24 -0.73 -6.50 4.02
CA VAL A 24 -1.48 -7.75 4.25
C VAL A 24 -2.81 -7.70 3.46
N ASN A 25 -2.79 -8.31 2.29
CA ASN A 25 -3.88 -8.89 1.52
C ASN A 25 -5.23 -8.14 1.41
N GLN A 26 -5.43 -7.44 0.29
CA GLN A 26 -6.78 -7.17 -0.21
C GLN A 26 -7.49 -8.51 -0.50
N PRO A 27 -8.71 -8.75 0.03
CA PRO A 27 -9.39 -10.01 -0.19
C PRO A 27 -10.13 -10.05 -1.53
N SER A 28 -10.13 -11.21 -2.10
CA SER A 28 -10.88 -11.83 -3.19
C SER A 28 -10.48 -11.52 -4.64
N ALA A 29 -10.27 -10.31 -5.08
CA ALA A 29 -9.72 -10.07 -6.43
C ALA A 29 -8.18 -10.06 -6.43
N ALA A 30 -7.56 -9.71 -5.31
CA ALA A 30 -6.11 -9.69 -5.14
C ALA A 30 -5.52 -11.05 -4.76
N MET A 31 -6.30 -11.98 -4.22
CA MET A 31 -5.83 -13.36 -3.97
C MET A 31 -5.53 -14.14 -5.25
N MET A 32 -6.04 -13.69 -6.40
CA MET A 32 -5.64 -14.28 -7.69
C MET A 32 -4.30 -13.75 -8.21
N ASN A 33 -3.70 -12.69 -7.62
CA ASN A 33 -2.62 -11.98 -8.33
C ASN A 33 -1.26 -11.86 -7.64
N THR A 34 -1.06 -12.22 -6.37
CA THR A 34 0.21 -11.88 -5.70
C THR A 34 1.13 -13.04 -5.37
N ASP A 35 0.65 -14.28 -5.26
CA ASP A 35 1.53 -15.43 -4.99
C ASP A 35 1.86 -16.29 -6.23
N ALA A 36 1.11 -16.11 -7.33
CA ALA A 36 1.32 -16.91 -8.54
C ALA A 36 2.35 -16.31 -9.50
N ALA A 37 2.62 -15.00 -9.44
CA ALA A 37 3.59 -14.36 -10.32
C ALA A 37 5.05 -14.75 -10.03
N ASN A 38 5.33 -15.32 -8.85
CA ASN A 38 6.66 -15.78 -8.43
C ASN A 38 6.79 -17.31 -8.29
N ARG A 39 5.73 -18.06 -8.58
CA ARG A 39 5.88 -19.51 -8.71
C ARG A 39 6.32 -19.83 -10.14
N GLU A 40 7.56 -20.17 -10.30
CA GLU A 40 8.03 -20.85 -11.52
C GLU A 40 7.12 -22.04 -11.79
N TRP A 41 6.49 -22.04 -12.96
CA TRP A 41 5.67 -23.13 -13.42
C TRP A 41 6.56 -24.37 -13.55
N SER A 42 6.56 -25.21 -12.55
CA SER A 42 7.18 -26.52 -12.61
C SER A 42 6.14 -27.51 -13.09
N ILE A 43 6.36 -28.10 -14.26
CA ILE A 43 5.64 -29.30 -14.71
C ILE A 43 6.03 -30.43 -13.77
N LYS A 44 5.69 -30.32 -12.51
CA LYS A 44 5.98 -31.35 -11.51
C LYS A 44 4.93 -31.38 -10.45
N ASP A 45 4.25 -32.51 -10.43
CA ASP A 45 4.40 -33.36 -9.28
C ASP A 45 4.46 -34.80 -9.77
N TYR A 46 5.61 -35.20 -10.21
CA TYR A 46 6.04 -36.60 -10.16
C TYR A 46 7.41 -36.63 -9.49
N ASP A 47 7.42 -37.23 -8.29
CA ASP A 47 8.57 -37.52 -7.47
C ASP A 47 9.75 -38.08 -8.27
N VAL A 48 10.90 -37.45 -8.16
CA VAL A 48 12.18 -38.18 -8.06
C VAL A 48 13.08 -37.41 -7.08
N ASP A 49 13.35 -38.03 -5.94
CA ASP A 49 14.40 -37.68 -4.99
C ASP A 49 15.72 -37.30 -5.70
N ASN A 50 16.26 -36.13 -5.35
CA ASN A 50 17.70 -35.93 -5.39
C ASN A 50 18.17 -34.86 -4.41
N THR A 51 18.54 -35.33 -3.23
CA THR A 51 19.53 -34.69 -2.35
C THR A 51 20.90 -34.75 -3.03
N PHE A 52 21.53 -33.58 -3.24
CA PHE A 52 22.97 -33.35 -2.99
C PHE A 52 23.31 -31.88 -3.12
N ALA A 53 23.75 -31.32 -2.03
CA ALA A 53 24.44 -30.05 -1.92
C ALA A 53 25.87 -30.17 -2.47
N ASN A 54 26.41 -29.11 -3.07
CA ASN A 54 27.64 -28.46 -2.61
C ASN A 54 28.05 -27.26 -3.44
N GLU A 55 28.64 -26.33 -2.74
CA GLU A 55 29.09 -25.00 -3.09
C GLU A 55 30.40 -24.95 -3.93
N PRO A 56 30.90 -23.74 -4.30
CA PRO A 56 31.70 -23.48 -5.47
C PRO A 56 33.22 -23.39 -5.20
N THR A 57 34.01 -23.61 -6.22
CA THR A 57 35.41 -23.11 -6.25
C THR A 57 35.82 -22.60 -7.62
N GLN A 58 36.30 -21.38 -7.60
CA GLN A 58 37.03 -20.71 -8.69
C GLN A 58 38.29 -21.47 -9.06
N ASN A 59 38.68 -21.46 -10.34
CA ASN A 59 39.98 -20.95 -10.74
C ASN A 59 40.18 -20.88 -12.27
N GLU A 60 40.71 -19.75 -12.67
CA GLU A 60 41.24 -19.44 -13.99
C GLU A 60 42.39 -20.36 -14.40
N SER A 61 42.53 -20.66 -15.70
CA SER A 61 43.84 -20.59 -16.37
C SER A 61 43.69 -20.73 -17.89
N THR A 62 44.06 -19.70 -18.55
CA THR A 62 44.42 -19.55 -19.96
C THR A 62 45.50 -20.57 -20.40
N THR A 63 45.31 -21.19 -21.56
CA THR A 63 46.47 -21.49 -22.45
C THR A 63 46.05 -21.67 -23.91
N THR A 64 46.58 -20.82 -24.73
CA THR A 64 46.68 -20.85 -26.19
C THR A 64 47.60 -21.97 -26.66
N VAL A 65 47.23 -22.70 -27.70
CA VAL A 65 48.22 -23.26 -28.67
C VAL A 65 47.56 -23.58 -30.04
N THR A 66 47.94 -22.83 -31.01
CA THR A 66 48.30 -23.02 -32.43
C THR A 66 47.91 -24.30 -33.17
N SER A 67 47.35 -23.99 -34.34
CA SER A 67 47.33 -24.69 -35.64
C SER A 67 48.33 -25.85 -35.91
N VAL A 68 47.89 -26.86 -36.67
CA VAL A 68 48.56 -27.34 -37.93
C VAL A 68 47.77 -28.49 -38.59
N ALA A 69 47.63 -28.37 -39.90
CA ALA A 69 47.69 -29.38 -40.95
C ALA A 69 46.43 -30.10 -41.46
N ASN A 70 46.16 -29.76 -42.68
CA ASN A 70 45.52 -30.49 -43.74
C ASN A 70 45.98 -31.96 -43.85
N VAL A 71 44.98 -32.86 -43.89
CA VAL A 71 45.15 -34.14 -44.64
C VAL A 71 43.89 -34.42 -45.45
N ASN A 72 43.99 -34.27 -46.74
CA ASN A 72 43.07 -34.85 -47.70
C ASN A 72 43.14 -36.39 -47.59
N SER A 73 41.98 -37.03 -47.36
CA SER A 73 41.76 -38.36 -47.98
C SER A 73 40.31 -38.79 -47.90
N LEU A 74 39.71 -39.07 -49.03
CA LEU A 74 38.68 -40.07 -49.31
C LEU A 74 37.45 -40.07 -48.40
N ALA A 75 36.39 -39.39 -48.86
CA ALA A 75 35.03 -39.59 -48.35
C ALA A 75 34.54 -41.00 -48.71
N PRO A 76 34.21 -41.85 -47.77
CA PRO A 76 33.31 -42.96 -48.05
C PRO A 76 31.92 -42.37 -48.29
N THR A 77 31.28 -42.79 -49.38
CA THR A 77 29.88 -42.57 -49.68
C THR A 77 29.08 -43.18 -48.52
N ILE A 78 28.72 -42.37 -47.54
CA ILE A 78 27.82 -42.80 -46.49
C ILE A 78 26.43 -42.94 -47.13
N ALA A 79 26.01 -44.20 -47.32
CA ALA A 79 24.63 -44.53 -47.64
C ALA A 79 23.74 -43.72 -46.66
N ALA A 80 22.76 -42.99 -47.19
CA ALA A 80 21.80 -42.25 -46.39
C ALA A 80 21.22 -43.22 -45.35
N GLN A 81 21.58 -43.01 -44.06
CA GLN A 81 20.98 -43.78 -42.98
C GLN A 81 19.50 -43.50 -43.02
N PRO A 82 18.63 -44.51 -42.83
CA PRO A 82 17.19 -44.29 -42.72
C PRO A 82 16.97 -43.28 -41.59
N THR A 83 16.31 -42.18 -41.88
CA THR A 83 15.95 -41.20 -40.88
C THR A 83 15.09 -41.92 -39.85
N LEU A 84 15.60 -42.07 -38.62
CA LEU A 84 14.85 -42.65 -37.51
C LEU A 84 13.52 -41.89 -37.36
N THR A 85 12.42 -42.62 -37.42
CA THR A 85 11.07 -42.05 -37.21
C THR A 85 10.90 -41.64 -35.77
N GLU A 86 11.53 -42.37 -34.83
CA GLU A 86 11.51 -42.10 -33.38
C GLU A 86 12.65 -41.14 -32.97
N PRO A 87 12.54 -40.50 -31.76
CA PRO A 87 13.59 -39.64 -31.21
C PRO A 87 14.90 -40.40 -31.02
N SER A 88 16.01 -39.77 -31.44
CA SER A 88 17.34 -40.36 -31.31
C SER A 88 17.83 -40.27 -29.87
N LEU A 89 18.07 -41.40 -29.21
CA LEU A 89 18.65 -41.46 -27.86
C LEU A 89 19.99 -40.69 -27.79
N TYR A 90 20.84 -40.79 -28.83
CA TYR A 90 22.09 -40.05 -28.88
C TYR A 90 21.86 -38.53 -28.86
N ALA A 91 20.88 -38.02 -29.62
CA ALA A 91 20.56 -36.60 -29.67
C ALA A 91 19.97 -36.12 -28.32
N LEU A 92 19.15 -36.94 -27.67
CA LEU A 92 18.57 -36.60 -26.36
C LEU A 92 19.65 -36.56 -25.27
N LEU A 93 20.61 -37.51 -25.28
CA LEU A 93 21.75 -37.48 -24.37
C LEU A 93 22.65 -36.24 -24.61
N ASP A 94 22.92 -35.93 -25.90
CA ASP A 94 23.66 -34.70 -26.24
C ASP A 94 22.96 -33.44 -25.74
N ALA A 95 21.63 -33.38 -25.82
CA ALA A 95 20.83 -32.29 -25.31
C ALA A 95 20.88 -32.19 -23.77
N GLU A 96 20.81 -33.31 -23.04
CA GLU A 96 20.94 -33.29 -21.57
C GLU A 96 22.35 -32.87 -21.14
N PHE A 97 23.39 -33.35 -21.77
CA PHE A 97 24.75 -32.90 -21.51
C PHE A 97 24.97 -31.42 -21.84
N ALA A 98 24.29 -30.89 -22.86
CA ALA A 98 24.30 -29.47 -23.17
C ALA A 98 23.58 -28.66 -22.08
N ALA A 99 22.42 -29.13 -21.61
CA ALA A 99 21.68 -28.51 -20.51
C ALA A 99 22.51 -28.50 -19.21
N ASP A 100 23.14 -29.61 -18.85
CA ASP A 100 24.00 -29.74 -17.67
C ASP A 100 25.19 -28.76 -17.70
N ARG A 101 25.73 -28.50 -18.90
CA ARG A 101 26.83 -27.55 -19.11
C ARG A 101 26.39 -26.11 -19.30
N ASN A 102 25.12 -25.81 -19.07
CA ASN A 102 24.52 -24.50 -19.24
C ASN A 102 24.48 -23.99 -20.70
N ASP A 103 24.68 -24.89 -21.69
CA ASP A 103 24.45 -24.61 -23.12
C ASP A 103 22.96 -24.84 -23.46
N THR A 104 22.13 -24.03 -22.83
CA THR A 104 20.66 -24.16 -22.86
C THR A 104 20.10 -23.98 -24.27
N ARG A 105 20.68 -23.08 -25.07
CA ARG A 105 20.25 -22.85 -26.46
C ARG A 105 20.40 -24.12 -27.30
N ARG A 106 21.53 -24.80 -27.19
CA ARG A 106 21.77 -26.06 -27.89
C ARG A 106 20.80 -27.14 -27.42
N ALA A 107 20.63 -27.28 -26.12
CA ALA A 107 19.69 -28.24 -25.53
C ALA A 107 18.27 -28.03 -26.06
N VAL A 108 17.72 -26.80 -25.97
CA VAL A 108 16.39 -26.46 -26.48
C VAL A 108 16.25 -26.77 -27.96
N THR A 109 17.24 -26.40 -28.77
CA THR A 109 17.21 -26.64 -30.23
C THR A 109 17.09 -28.13 -30.54
N ILE A 110 17.91 -28.96 -29.88
CA ILE A 110 17.90 -30.41 -30.10
C ILE A 110 16.59 -31.02 -29.65
N TYR A 111 16.13 -30.65 -28.45
CA TYR A 111 14.87 -31.16 -27.91
C TYR A 111 13.67 -30.77 -28.78
N LYS A 112 13.59 -29.52 -29.25
CA LYS A 112 12.54 -29.08 -30.19
C LYS A 112 12.55 -29.88 -31.47
N GLN A 113 13.73 -30.16 -32.06
CA GLN A 113 13.85 -30.98 -33.27
C GLN A 113 13.43 -32.43 -33.07
N GLN A 114 13.77 -33.02 -31.92
CA GLN A 114 13.42 -34.42 -31.63
C GLN A 114 11.93 -34.57 -31.23
N SER A 115 11.29 -33.53 -30.72
CA SER A 115 9.88 -33.57 -30.31
C SER A 115 8.87 -33.72 -31.45
N PHE A 116 9.28 -33.44 -32.71
CA PHE A 116 8.45 -33.61 -33.90
C PHE A 116 8.53 -35.00 -34.51
N LYS A 117 9.13 -35.97 -33.84
CA LYS A 117 9.21 -37.36 -34.27
C LYS A 117 8.05 -38.19 -33.69
N GLU A 118 7.88 -39.41 -34.19
CA GLU A 118 6.87 -40.35 -33.71
C GLU A 118 7.09 -40.68 -32.21
N ASP A 119 6.04 -40.84 -31.45
CA ASP A 119 6.05 -41.18 -30.03
C ASP A 119 6.90 -40.23 -29.14
N ALA A 120 6.99 -38.96 -29.50
CA ALA A 120 7.87 -37.97 -28.87
C ALA A 120 7.20 -37.10 -27.82
N THR A 121 6.05 -37.49 -27.20
CA THR A 121 5.31 -36.68 -26.23
C THR A 121 6.18 -36.23 -25.03
N ALA A 122 6.91 -37.15 -24.40
CA ALA A 122 7.81 -36.82 -23.29
C ALA A 122 8.97 -35.90 -23.72
N VAL A 123 9.42 -36.01 -24.95
CA VAL A 123 10.44 -35.13 -25.54
C VAL A 123 9.89 -33.74 -25.77
N PHE A 124 8.62 -33.62 -26.20
CA PHE A 124 7.91 -32.35 -26.32
C PHE A 124 7.76 -31.64 -24.96
N GLU A 125 7.31 -32.36 -23.94
CA GLU A 125 7.16 -31.79 -22.59
C GLU A 125 8.51 -31.28 -22.05
N ARG A 126 9.57 -32.04 -22.22
CA ARG A 126 10.92 -31.63 -21.84
C ARG A 126 11.41 -30.42 -22.65
N ALA A 127 11.16 -30.41 -23.96
CA ALA A 127 11.48 -29.29 -24.83
C ALA A 127 10.76 -28.02 -24.40
N LEU A 128 9.47 -28.12 -24.08
CA LEU A 128 8.65 -27.01 -23.65
C LEU A 128 9.12 -26.47 -22.28
N SER A 129 9.42 -27.36 -21.34
CA SER A 129 9.96 -26.99 -20.04
C SER A 129 11.28 -26.19 -20.16
N LEU A 130 12.18 -26.63 -21.04
CA LEU A 130 13.43 -25.92 -21.31
C LEU A 130 13.21 -24.59 -22.06
N SER A 131 12.28 -24.56 -23.03
CA SER A 131 11.91 -23.36 -23.77
C SER A 131 11.39 -22.27 -22.81
N LEU A 132 10.48 -22.61 -21.90
CA LEU A 132 9.90 -21.70 -20.92
C LEU A 132 10.91 -21.06 -19.95
N ARG A 133 12.03 -21.76 -19.69
CA ARG A 133 13.09 -21.25 -18.80
C ARG A 133 14.11 -20.37 -19.54
N ASN A 134 14.25 -20.52 -20.83
CA ASN A 134 15.40 -19.99 -21.59
C ASN A 134 15.01 -19.12 -22.79
N GLU A 135 13.74 -19.13 -23.19
CA GLU A 135 13.22 -18.36 -24.33
C GLU A 135 12.05 -17.49 -23.90
N GLY A 136 11.60 -16.61 -24.79
CA GLY A 136 10.40 -15.80 -24.60
C GLY A 136 9.12 -16.63 -24.58
N ILE A 137 8.05 -16.06 -23.98
CA ILE A 137 6.76 -16.73 -23.91
C ILE A 137 6.16 -16.95 -25.29
N GLU A 138 6.35 -16.01 -26.22
CA GLU A 138 5.87 -16.08 -27.60
C GLU A 138 6.57 -17.21 -28.37
N ASP A 139 7.89 -17.39 -28.20
CA ASP A 139 8.65 -18.48 -28.84
C ASP A 139 8.20 -19.86 -28.33
N SER A 140 7.92 -19.94 -27.02
CA SER A 140 7.40 -21.16 -26.38
C SER A 140 5.98 -21.46 -26.81
N LEU A 141 5.12 -20.42 -26.95
CA LEU A 141 3.76 -20.55 -27.48
C LEU A 141 3.76 -21.01 -28.93
N GLN A 142 4.59 -20.39 -29.77
CA GLN A 142 4.69 -20.78 -31.18
C GLN A 142 5.17 -22.23 -31.33
N PHE A 143 6.11 -22.65 -30.51
CA PHE A 143 6.57 -24.05 -30.48
C PHE A 143 5.45 -25.00 -30.05
N ALA A 144 4.78 -24.72 -28.94
CA ALA A 144 3.69 -25.54 -28.42
C ALA A 144 2.54 -25.67 -29.44
N LYS A 145 2.17 -24.55 -30.08
CA LYS A 145 1.15 -24.51 -31.12
C LYS A 145 1.54 -25.34 -32.33
N THR A 146 2.78 -25.18 -32.84
CA THR A 146 3.26 -25.92 -33.99
C THR A 146 3.27 -27.43 -33.75
N TRP A 147 3.65 -27.84 -32.53
CA TRP A 147 3.63 -29.25 -32.15
C TRP A 147 2.21 -29.78 -32.07
N GLN A 148 1.33 -29.01 -31.47
CA GLN A 148 -0.09 -29.36 -31.30
C GLN A 148 -0.83 -29.46 -32.65
N ASP A 149 -0.53 -28.60 -33.62
CA ASP A 149 -1.10 -28.66 -34.97
C ASP A 149 -0.74 -29.97 -35.70
N GLN A 150 0.43 -30.56 -35.38
CA GLN A 150 0.84 -31.87 -35.90
C GLN A 150 0.30 -33.04 -35.07
N ASN A 151 -0.13 -32.79 -33.84
CA ASN A 151 -0.68 -33.78 -32.90
C ASN A 151 -2.08 -33.36 -32.41
N PRO A 152 -3.08 -33.20 -33.30
CA PRO A 152 -4.36 -32.58 -32.98
C PRO A 152 -5.18 -33.35 -31.94
N ASP A 153 -4.97 -34.65 -31.84
CA ASP A 153 -5.69 -35.54 -30.91
C ASP A 153 -5.04 -35.59 -29.52
N HIS A 154 -3.90 -34.93 -29.32
CA HIS A 154 -3.21 -34.91 -28.04
C HIS A 154 -3.78 -33.80 -27.15
N VAL A 155 -4.80 -34.14 -26.36
CA VAL A 155 -5.53 -33.18 -25.51
C VAL A 155 -4.64 -32.43 -24.52
N PRO A 156 -3.67 -33.06 -23.81
CA PRO A 156 -2.79 -32.34 -22.89
C PRO A 156 -2.04 -31.16 -23.52
N ALA A 157 -1.69 -31.23 -24.80
CA ALA A 157 -1.02 -30.11 -25.49
C ALA A 157 -1.90 -28.86 -25.59
N TRP A 158 -3.23 -29.00 -25.65
CA TRP A 158 -4.14 -27.87 -25.64
C TRP A 158 -4.12 -27.10 -24.33
N PHE A 159 -3.86 -27.78 -23.20
CA PHE A 159 -3.67 -27.11 -21.90
C PHE A 159 -2.43 -26.21 -21.92
N TYR A 160 -1.31 -26.69 -22.48
CA TYR A 160 -0.11 -25.87 -22.63
C TYR A 160 -0.36 -24.68 -23.56
N VAL A 161 -0.98 -24.89 -24.71
CA VAL A 161 -1.31 -23.81 -25.66
C VAL A 161 -2.23 -22.78 -25.00
N ALA A 162 -3.28 -23.22 -24.30
CA ALA A 162 -4.20 -22.31 -23.60
C ALA A 162 -3.48 -21.46 -22.56
N HIS A 163 -2.66 -22.11 -21.71
CA HIS A 163 -1.92 -21.40 -20.67
C HIS A 163 -0.92 -20.38 -21.24
N LEU A 164 -0.16 -20.77 -22.24
CA LEU A 164 0.83 -19.90 -22.87
C LEU A 164 0.19 -18.75 -23.64
N ALA A 165 -0.93 -19.01 -24.33
CA ALA A 165 -1.69 -17.97 -25.02
C ALA A 165 -2.26 -16.93 -24.05
N LEU A 166 -2.79 -17.37 -22.90
CA LEU A 166 -3.25 -16.47 -21.85
C LEU A 166 -2.12 -15.58 -21.29
N ARG A 167 -0.94 -16.18 -21.09
CA ARG A 167 0.24 -15.44 -20.62
C ARG A 167 0.85 -14.51 -21.67
N ALA A 168 0.71 -14.85 -22.95
CA ALA A 168 1.15 -14.02 -24.07
C ALA A 168 0.10 -12.96 -24.47
N HIS A 169 -1.02 -12.86 -23.76
CA HIS A 169 -2.16 -11.99 -24.07
C HIS A 169 -2.79 -12.27 -25.45
N ASP A 170 -2.60 -13.49 -26.02
CA ASP A 170 -3.31 -13.96 -27.21
C ASP A 170 -4.63 -14.63 -26.79
N TYR A 171 -5.60 -13.79 -26.41
CA TYR A 171 -6.87 -14.27 -25.87
C TYR A 171 -7.73 -14.99 -26.88
N LEU A 172 -7.56 -14.70 -28.17
CA LEU A 172 -8.28 -15.42 -29.24
C LEU A 172 -7.82 -16.88 -29.31
N LEU A 173 -6.52 -17.10 -29.37
CA LEU A 173 -5.94 -18.46 -29.40
C LEU A 173 -6.24 -19.21 -28.09
N ALA A 174 -6.20 -18.50 -26.95
CA ALA A 174 -6.57 -19.06 -25.66
C ALA A 174 -8.03 -19.55 -25.65
N GLY A 175 -8.96 -18.76 -26.16
CA GLY A 175 -10.36 -19.12 -26.30
C GLY A 175 -10.58 -20.35 -27.22
N GLU A 176 -9.86 -20.42 -28.33
CA GLU A 176 -9.91 -21.58 -29.24
C GLU A 176 -9.40 -22.86 -28.55
N ALA A 177 -8.26 -22.78 -27.86
CA ALA A 177 -7.67 -23.91 -27.14
C ALA A 177 -8.60 -24.40 -26.01
N LEU A 178 -9.12 -23.47 -25.18
CA LEU A 178 -10.09 -23.78 -24.14
C LEU A 178 -11.38 -24.40 -24.70
N SER A 179 -11.86 -23.89 -25.85
CA SER A 179 -13.04 -24.48 -26.53
C SER A 179 -12.82 -25.94 -26.92
N ARG A 180 -11.61 -26.29 -27.35
CA ARG A 180 -11.27 -27.69 -27.70
C ARG A 180 -11.20 -28.58 -26.46
N ILE A 181 -10.55 -28.10 -25.40
CA ILE A 181 -10.49 -28.82 -24.10
C ILE A 181 -11.93 -29.11 -23.61
N LEU A 182 -12.78 -28.09 -23.56
CA LEU A 182 -14.15 -28.22 -23.05
C LEU A 182 -15.07 -29.10 -23.93
N ARG A 183 -14.79 -29.16 -25.23
CA ARG A 183 -15.50 -30.12 -26.11
C ARG A 183 -15.13 -31.57 -25.83
N TYR A 184 -13.86 -31.80 -25.43
CA TYR A 184 -13.39 -33.13 -25.07
C TYR A 184 -13.88 -33.53 -23.68
N ASP A 185 -13.66 -32.64 -22.71
CA ASP A 185 -14.12 -32.81 -21.31
C ASP A 185 -14.73 -31.49 -20.79
N PRO A 186 -16.05 -31.34 -20.75
CA PRO A 186 -16.71 -30.15 -20.19
C PRO A 186 -16.38 -29.88 -18.72
N ARG A 187 -15.87 -30.88 -18.00
CA ARG A 187 -15.49 -30.80 -16.56
C ARG A 187 -13.99 -30.74 -16.34
N ALA A 188 -13.19 -30.53 -17.37
CA ALA A 188 -11.75 -30.44 -17.27
C ALA A 188 -11.35 -29.45 -16.17
N ASP A 189 -10.39 -29.83 -15.34
CA ASP A 189 -9.83 -28.89 -14.35
C ASP A 189 -8.96 -27.85 -15.05
N LEU A 190 -9.45 -26.62 -15.06
CA LEU A 190 -8.78 -25.47 -15.67
C LEU A 190 -8.11 -24.59 -14.60
N SER A 191 -8.15 -24.96 -13.32
CA SER A 191 -7.67 -24.12 -12.23
C SER A 191 -6.21 -23.72 -12.42
N GLU A 192 -5.33 -24.66 -12.77
CA GLU A 192 -3.90 -24.40 -12.97
C GLU A 192 -3.62 -23.47 -14.15
N ILE A 193 -4.40 -23.58 -15.24
CA ILE A 193 -4.22 -22.72 -16.42
C ILE A 193 -4.70 -21.30 -16.16
N LEU A 194 -5.72 -21.14 -15.30
CA LEU A 194 -6.39 -19.87 -15.03
C LEU A 194 -5.81 -19.14 -13.82
N ILE A 195 -4.91 -19.77 -13.04
CA ILE A 195 -4.21 -19.12 -11.93
C ILE A 195 -3.19 -18.11 -12.46
N GLY A 196 -3.22 -16.89 -11.93
CA GLY A 196 -2.21 -15.86 -12.21
C GLY A 196 -2.29 -15.20 -13.59
N ILE A 197 -3.35 -15.47 -14.36
CA ILE A 197 -3.56 -14.90 -15.70
C ILE A 197 -4.45 -13.66 -15.72
N TYR A 198 -4.86 -13.16 -14.57
CA TYR A 198 -5.77 -12.02 -14.51
C TYR A 198 -5.07 -10.76 -15.08
N PRO A 199 -5.56 -10.18 -16.18
CA PRO A 199 -4.88 -9.05 -16.80
C PRO A 199 -4.91 -7.80 -15.90
N ASN A 200 -3.89 -6.96 -16.01
CA ASN A 200 -3.80 -5.72 -15.25
C ASN A 200 -4.58 -4.57 -15.91
N THR A 201 -4.66 -4.55 -17.26
CA THR A 201 -5.35 -3.49 -17.99
C THR A 201 -6.81 -3.83 -18.24
N ASP A 202 -7.66 -2.81 -18.29
CA ASP A 202 -9.08 -3.02 -18.55
C ASP A 202 -9.36 -3.46 -20.00
N ASP A 203 -8.50 -3.09 -20.94
CA ASP A 203 -8.62 -3.52 -22.33
C ASP A 203 -8.34 -5.01 -22.46
N ASP A 204 -7.25 -5.51 -21.87
CA ASP A 204 -6.92 -6.94 -21.81
C ASP A 204 -8.05 -7.75 -21.13
N LYS A 205 -8.61 -7.23 -20.04
CA LYS A 205 -9.75 -7.89 -19.37
C LYS A 205 -10.98 -8.01 -20.26
N ARG A 206 -11.26 -6.95 -21.06
CA ARG A 206 -12.38 -6.98 -22.02
C ARG A 206 -12.14 -8.00 -23.12
N GLU A 207 -10.92 -8.04 -23.68
CA GLU A 207 -10.55 -9.01 -24.70
C GLU A 207 -10.63 -10.44 -24.17
N LEU A 208 -10.11 -10.68 -22.94
CA LEU A 208 -10.23 -11.97 -22.28
C LEU A 208 -11.70 -12.36 -22.09
N LEU A 209 -12.53 -11.47 -21.57
CA LEU A 209 -13.95 -11.74 -21.37
C LEU A 209 -14.64 -12.05 -22.70
N ALA A 210 -14.35 -11.29 -23.76
CA ALA A 210 -14.90 -11.53 -25.11
C ALA A 210 -14.50 -12.90 -25.66
N ALA A 211 -13.26 -13.33 -25.46
CA ALA A 211 -12.79 -14.65 -25.86
C ALA A 211 -13.42 -15.81 -25.08
N LEU A 212 -13.71 -15.58 -23.78
CA LEU A 212 -14.33 -16.57 -22.91
C LEU A 212 -15.87 -16.63 -23.07
N GLN A 213 -16.52 -15.55 -23.51
CA GLN A 213 -17.97 -15.44 -23.56
C GLN A 213 -18.68 -16.56 -24.37
N PRO A 214 -18.14 -17.00 -25.54
CA PRO A 214 -18.76 -18.09 -26.32
C PRO A 214 -18.64 -19.48 -25.69
N LEU A 215 -17.72 -19.64 -24.69
CA LEU A 215 -17.46 -20.93 -24.07
C LEU A 215 -18.59 -21.30 -23.11
N ASP A 216 -19.09 -22.54 -23.21
CA ASP A 216 -20.02 -23.04 -22.21
C ASP A 216 -19.34 -23.29 -20.87
N SER A 217 -19.82 -22.63 -19.83
CA SER A 217 -19.29 -22.73 -18.46
C SER A 217 -20.22 -23.49 -17.50
N GLU A 218 -21.35 -24.03 -17.95
CA GLU A 218 -22.35 -24.66 -17.07
C GLU A 218 -21.78 -25.84 -16.27
N GLN A 219 -20.86 -26.57 -16.87
CA GLN A 219 -20.25 -27.73 -16.24
C GLN A 219 -18.82 -27.45 -15.71
N ASN A 220 -18.28 -26.23 -15.87
CA ASN A 220 -16.92 -25.88 -15.52
C ASN A 220 -16.88 -24.79 -14.45
N ALA A 221 -16.49 -25.16 -13.23
CA ALA A 221 -16.41 -24.23 -12.11
C ALA A 221 -15.32 -23.17 -12.31
N SER A 222 -14.14 -23.56 -12.77
CA SER A 222 -13.00 -22.65 -12.99
C SER A 222 -13.32 -21.57 -14.04
N LEU A 223 -13.93 -21.97 -15.15
CA LEU A 223 -14.36 -21.00 -16.18
C LEU A 223 -15.50 -20.10 -15.68
N SER A 224 -16.44 -20.66 -14.93
CA SER A 224 -17.55 -19.89 -14.35
C SER A 224 -17.05 -18.84 -13.37
N VAL A 225 -16.11 -19.18 -12.48
CA VAL A 225 -15.55 -18.18 -11.53
C VAL A 225 -14.74 -17.11 -12.23
N LEU A 226 -13.98 -17.45 -13.28
CA LEU A 226 -13.24 -16.46 -14.06
C LEU A 226 -14.17 -15.45 -14.73
N LYS A 227 -15.25 -15.95 -15.40
CA LYS A 227 -16.27 -15.08 -15.97
C LYS A 227 -16.94 -14.21 -14.91
N ALA A 228 -17.28 -14.78 -13.75
CA ALA A 228 -17.88 -14.03 -12.65
C ALA A 228 -16.98 -12.89 -12.16
N GLY A 229 -15.68 -13.17 -11.98
CA GLY A 229 -14.70 -12.16 -11.56
C GLY A 229 -14.54 -11.01 -12.56
N LEU A 230 -14.44 -11.32 -13.87
CA LEU A 230 -14.34 -10.31 -14.92
C LEU A 230 -15.62 -9.45 -15.01
N LEU A 231 -16.79 -10.07 -15.01
CA LEU A 231 -18.08 -9.37 -15.05
C LEU A 231 -18.29 -8.47 -13.82
N TYR A 232 -17.87 -8.93 -12.63
CA TYR A 232 -17.90 -8.12 -11.42
C TYR A 232 -17.05 -6.85 -11.56
N GLN A 233 -15.85 -6.95 -12.13
CA GLN A 233 -14.98 -5.79 -12.37
C GLN A 233 -15.57 -4.81 -13.39
N PHE A 234 -16.30 -5.30 -14.40
CA PHE A 234 -16.99 -4.43 -15.35
C PHE A 234 -18.34 -3.92 -14.86
N ASN A 235 -18.61 -4.07 -13.56
CA ASN A 235 -19.84 -3.60 -12.92
C ASN A 235 -21.12 -4.22 -13.52
N GLU A 236 -21.04 -5.52 -13.86
CA GLU A 236 -22.15 -6.36 -14.30
C GLU A 236 -22.46 -7.44 -13.24
N PRO A 237 -22.80 -7.07 -11.99
CA PRO A 237 -22.86 -7.98 -10.86
C PRO A 237 -24.03 -8.99 -10.98
N GLU A 238 -25.13 -8.67 -11.64
CA GLU A 238 -26.26 -9.58 -11.85
C GLU A 238 -25.84 -10.79 -12.70
N ILE A 239 -25.10 -10.54 -13.80
CA ILE A 239 -24.61 -11.61 -14.67
C ILE A 239 -23.49 -12.37 -13.96
N ALA A 240 -22.59 -11.66 -13.25
CA ALA A 240 -21.57 -12.28 -12.43
C ALA A 240 -22.17 -13.25 -11.41
N ASN A 241 -23.31 -12.89 -10.78
CA ASN A 241 -23.99 -13.74 -9.80
C ASN A 241 -24.50 -15.05 -10.43
N VAL A 242 -24.93 -15.04 -11.68
CA VAL A 242 -25.34 -16.28 -12.39
C VAL A 242 -24.13 -17.23 -12.52
N HIS A 243 -22.99 -16.69 -12.94
CA HIS A 243 -21.79 -17.49 -13.14
C HIS A 243 -21.19 -18.02 -11.83
N ILE A 244 -21.14 -17.20 -10.77
CA ILE A 244 -20.61 -17.67 -9.49
C ILE A 244 -21.52 -18.72 -8.84
N ASN A 245 -22.84 -18.64 -9.05
CA ASN A 245 -23.76 -19.67 -8.57
C ASN A 245 -23.47 -21.02 -9.23
N ARG A 246 -23.21 -21.07 -10.55
CA ARG A 246 -22.82 -22.29 -11.27
C ARG A 246 -21.53 -22.90 -10.68
N ALA A 247 -20.54 -22.06 -10.37
CA ALA A 247 -19.31 -22.53 -9.73
C ALA A 247 -19.58 -23.14 -8.34
N LEU A 248 -20.42 -22.50 -7.53
CA LEU A 248 -20.80 -22.96 -6.20
C LEU A 248 -21.71 -24.22 -6.22
N GLU A 249 -22.48 -24.45 -7.26
CA GLU A 249 -23.20 -25.72 -7.43
C GLU A 249 -22.25 -26.92 -7.53
N ARG A 250 -21.04 -26.71 -8.04
CA ARG A 250 -19.99 -27.73 -8.16
C ARG A 250 -19.12 -27.84 -6.93
N GLN A 251 -18.80 -26.70 -6.32
CA GLN A 251 -17.93 -26.58 -5.15
C GLN A 251 -18.57 -25.66 -4.09
N PRO A 252 -19.59 -26.14 -3.36
CA PRO A 252 -20.43 -25.29 -2.50
C PRO A 252 -19.71 -24.70 -1.29
N ASP A 253 -18.65 -25.36 -0.83
CA ASP A 253 -17.91 -24.96 0.39
C ASP A 253 -16.52 -24.41 0.05
N TYR A 254 -16.21 -24.15 -1.22
CA TYR A 254 -14.94 -23.56 -1.59
C TYR A 254 -14.90 -22.07 -1.24
N VAL A 255 -14.13 -21.73 -0.22
CA VAL A 255 -14.11 -20.39 0.40
C VAL A 255 -13.88 -19.25 -0.59
N PRO A 256 -12.94 -19.32 -1.56
CA PRO A 256 -12.76 -18.24 -2.54
C PRO A 256 -14.01 -17.96 -3.41
N PHE A 257 -14.79 -18.98 -3.73
CA PHE A 257 -16.04 -18.77 -4.48
C PHE A 257 -17.12 -18.14 -3.61
N ILE A 258 -17.17 -18.51 -2.32
CA ILE A 258 -18.10 -17.93 -1.36
C ILE A 258 -17.80 -16.45 -1.16
N THR A 259 -16.53 -16.07 -0.99
CA THR A 259 -16.15 -14.66 -0.81
C THR A 259 -16.40 -13.83 -2.05
N LEU A 260 -16.06 -14.34 -3.25
CA LEU A 260 -16.39 -13.64 -4.51
C LEU A 260 -17.91 -13.45 -4.67
N LYS A 261 -18.72 -14.47 -4.34
CA LYS A 261 -20.18 -14.31 -4.36
C LYS A 261 -20.64 -13.27 -3.36
N ALA A 262 -20.07 -13.23 -2.17
CA ALA A 262 -20.40 -12.21 -1.18
C ALA A 262 -20.08 -10.80 -1.71
N ASP A 263 -18.92 -10.60 -2.36
CA ASP A 263 -18.56 -9.32 -2.98
C ASP A 263 -19.53 -8.92 -4.10
N ILE A 264 -19.96 -9.88 -4.93
CA ILE A 264 -20.99 -9.66 -5.96
C ILE A 264 -22.31 -9.26 -5.30
N LEU A 265 -22.75 -9.97 -4.26
CA LEU A 265 -23.99 -9.68 -3.55
C LEU A 265 -23.97 -8.30 -2.88
N ARG A 266 -22.81 -7.82 -2.40
CA ARG A 266 -22.66 -6.44 -1.87
C ARG A 266 -23.05 -5.35 -2.86
N LYS A 267 -23.08 -5.65 -4.16
CA LYS A 267 -23.48 -4.70 -5.22
C LYS A 267 -24.97 -4.73 -5.55
N ILE A 268 -25.65 -5.85 -5.32
CA ILE A 268 -27.03 -6.09 -5.80
C ILE A 268 -28.02 -6.35 -4.67
N GLU A 269 -27.57 -6.70 -3.47
CA GLU A 269 -28.44 -7.09 -2.36
C GLU A 269 -28.27 -6.16 -1.15
N ALA A 270 -29.25 -6.19 -0.25
CA ALA A 270 -29.17 -5.48 1.01
C ALA A 270 -28.10 -6.08 1.93
N PRO A 271 -27.44 -5.26 2.78
CA PRO A 271 -26.39 -5.72 3.68
C PRO A 271 -26.74 -6.93 4.54
N GLU A 272 -27.99 -7.00 5.03
CA GLU A 272 -28.47 -8.09 5.87
C GLU A 272 -28.49 -9.42 5.11
N THR A 273 -28.82 -9.41 3.81
CA THR A 273 -28.77 -10.60 2.94
C THR A 273 -27.35 -11.12 2.80
N VAL A 274 -26.39 -10.21 2.60
CA VAL A 274 -24.97 -10.56 2.47
C VAL A 274 -24.42 -11.13 3.78
N ILE A 275 -24.71 -10.47 4.92
CA ILE A 275 -24.31 -10.95 6.26
C ILE A 275 -24.86 -12.37 6.49
N ASN A 276 -26.16 -12.56 6.23
CA ASN A 276 -26.78 -13.90 6.40
C ASN A 276 -26.13 -14.96 5.51
N TYR A 277 -25.81 -14.62 4.26
CA TYR A 277 -25.14 -15.53 3.34
C TYR A 277 -23.76 -15.94 3.86
N VAL A 278 -22.93 -14.97 4.27
CA VAL A 278 -21.57 -15.24 4.77
C VAL A 278 -21.61 -15.98 6.11
N SER A 279 -22.50 -15.59 7.02
CA SER A 279 -22.70 -16.23 8.31
C SER A 279 -23.08 -17.71 8.15
N GLN A 280 -24.00 -18.04 7.25
CA GLN A 280 -24.35 -19.43 6.96
C GLN A 280 -23.17 -20.20 6.35
N ALA A 281 -22.40 -19.59 5.46
CA ALA A 281 -21.21 -20.20 4.90
C ALA A 281 -20.15 -20.49 5.98
N ARG A 282 -19.91 -19.53 6.88
CA ARG A 282 -19.01 -19.69 8.04
C ARG A 282 -19.46 -20.81 8.98
N LEU A 283 -20.78 -20.92 9.24
CA LEU A 283 -21.31 -22.00 10.09
C LEU A 283 -21.10 -23.39 9.46
N ARG A 284 -21.13 -23.51 8.12
CA ARG A 284 -20.79 -24.75 7.42
C ARG A 284 -19.28 -25.02 7.41
N ASN A 285 -18.47 -23.97 7.43
CA ASN A 285 -17.00 -24.04 7.37
C ASN A 285 -16.38 -23.41 8.62
N PRO A 286 -16.59 -23.98 9.82
CA PRO A 286 -16.22 -23.35 11.08
C PRO A 286 -14.70 -23.20 11.28
N ASP A 287 -13.89 -23.96 10.54
CA ASP A 287 -12.43 -23.90 10.58
C ASP A 287 -11.82 -22.92 9.58
N SER A 288 -12.66 -22.23 8.80
CA SER A 288 -12.20 -21.23 7.83
C SER A 288 -11.99 -19.88 8.49
N LYS A 289 -10.77 -19.55 8.91
CA LYS A 289 -10.36 -18.22 9.37
C LYS A 289 -10.82 -17.11 8.40
N ASN A 290 -10.68 -17.35 7.08
CA ASN A 290 -10.99 -16.36 6.05
C ASN A 290 -12.46 -15.94 6.05
N LEU A 291 -13.40 -16.85 6.34
CA LEU A 291 -14.83 -16.49 6.41
C LEU A 291 -15.14 -15.66 7.66
N TYR A 292 -14.50 -15.95 8.80
CA TYR A 292 -14.61 -15.08 9.97
C TYR A 292 -14.10 -13.68 9.68
N LEU A 293 -12.90 -13.56 9.13
CA LEU A 293 -12.30 -12.26 8.82
C LEU A 293 -13.10 -11.49 7.77
N TYR A 294 -13.66 -12.17 6.77
CA TYR A 294 -14.53 -11.53 5.78
C TYR A 294 -15.78 -10.93 6.42
N GLU A 295 -16.50 -11.73 7.23
CA GLU A 295 -17.72 -11.28 7.91
C GLU A 295 -17.43 -10.13 8.87
N ILE A 296 -16.35 -10.22 9.66
CA ILE A 296 -15.90 -9.17 10.57
C ILE A 296 -15.60 -7.87 9.83
N ARG A 297 -14.81 -7.90 8.76
CA ARG A 297 -14.49 -6.72 7.95
C ARG A 297 -15.76 -6.09 7.39
N TYR A 298 -16.66 -6.90 6.87
CA TYR A 298 -17.91 -6.39 6.34
C TYR A 298 -18.80 -5.74 7.40
N LEU A 299 -18.87 -6.31 8.61
CA LEU A 299 -19.57 -5.68 9.75
C LEU A 299 -18.94 -4.34 10.15
N LEU A 300 -17.60 -4.25 10.15
CA LEU A 300 -16.87 -3.00 10.42
C LEU A 300 -17.13 -1.95 9.33
N ASP A 301 -17.11 -2.33 8.04
CA ASP A 301 -17.47 -1.45 6.92
C ASP A 301 -18.88 -0.85 7.10
N LEU A 302 -19.81 -1.63 7.66
CA LEU A 302 -21.17 -1.20 7.97
C LEU A 302 -21.29 -0.43 9.29
N LYS A 303 -20.18 -0.17 9.99
CA LYS A 303 -20.14 0.46 11.33
C LYS A 303 -20.91 -0.30 12.41
N GLN A 304 -21.01 -1.63 12.25
CA GLN A 304 -21.64 -2.52 13.24
C GLN A 304 -20.56 -3.09 14.17
N SER A 305 -19.80 -2.21 14.82
CA SER A 305 -18.61 -2.54 15.60
C SER A 305 -18.88 -3.52 16.74
N GLU A 306 -20.05 -3.42 17.40
CA GLU A 306 -20.43 -4.35 18.48
C GLU A 306 -20.61 -5.79 17.98
N GLN A 307 -21.25 -5.98 16.82
CA GLN A 307 -21.45 -7.31 16.22
C GLN A 307 -20.11 -7.88 15.72
N ALA A 308 -19.27 -7.03 15.10
CA ALA A 308 -17.92 -7.40 14.70
C ALA A 308 -17.07 -7.86 15.90
N TRP A 309 -17.15 -7.12 17.02
CA TRP A 309 -16.46 -7.48 18.25
C TRP A 309 -16.88 -8.83 18.83
N GLN A 310 -18.19 -9.09 18.92
CA GLN A 310 -18.69 -10.39 19.39
C GLN A 310 -18.21 -11.53 18.50
N LEU A 311 -18.23 -11.33 17.17
CA LEU A 311 -17.73 -12.32 16.23
C LEU A 311 -16.21 -12.50 16.34
N LEU A 312 -15.46 -11.43 16.59
CA LEU A 312 -14.02 -11.47 16.85
C LEU A 312 -13.68 -12.27 18.09
N LEU A 313 -14.43 -12.10 19.18
CA LEU A 313 -14.24 -12.90 20.39
C LEU A 313 -14.54 -14.37 20.14
N ALA A 314 -15.56 -14.69 19.35
CA ALA A 314 -15.86 -16.07 18.94
C ALA A 314 -14.74 -16.64 18.06
N ALA A 315 -14.20 -15.85 17.12
CA ALA A 315 -13.07 -16.22 16.29
C ALA A 315 -11.80 -16.44 17.13
N HIS A 316 -11.49 -15.54 18.06
CA HIS A 316 -10.36 -15.70 18.99
C HIS A 316 -10.46 -16.98 19.83
N ASN A 317 -11.65 -17.31 20.34
CA ASN A 317 -11.84 -18.54 21.11
C ASN A 317 -11.61 -19.80 20.26
N ARG A 318 -11.87 -19.74 18.96
CA ARG A 318 -11.64 -20.88 18.05
C ARG A 318 -10.20 -20.95 17.54
N PHE A 319 -9.61 -19.82 17.27
CA PHE A 319 -8.24 -19.65 16.74
C PHE A 319 -7.35 -18.99 17.80
N SER A 320 -7.29 -19.57 19.00
CA SER A 320 -6.65 -18.97 20.18
C SER A 320 -5.17 -18.64 20.00
N ASP A 321 -4.48 -19.36 19.14
CA ASP A 321 -3.05 -19.17 18.85
C ASP A 321 -2.79 -18.18 17.70
N ASP A 322 -3.86 -17.66 17.08
CA ASP A 322 -3.75 -16.71 16.00
C ASP A 322 -3.59 -15.28 16.54
N ALA A 323 -2.37 -14.76 16.44
CA ALA A 323 -2.03 -13.45 16.95
C ALA A 323 -2.71 -12.31 16.16
N GLU A 324 -2.98 -12.50 14.85
CA GLU A 324 -3.68 -11.50 14.02
C GLU A 324 -5.13 -11.32 14.48
N ILE A 325 -5.85 -12.44 14.70
CA ILE A 325 -7.23 -12.37 15.23
C ILE A 325 -7.23 -11.76 16.63
N THR A 326 -6.27 -12.12 17.48
CA THR A 326 -6.16 -11.59 18.84
C THR A 326 -5.89 -10.09 18.83
N LEU A 327 -5.01 -9.62 17.95
CA LEU A 327 -4.72 -8.18 17.78
C LEU A 327 -5.96 -7.44 17.28
N LEU A 328 -6.61 -7.94 16.23
CA LEU A 328 -7.82 -7.32 15.69
C LEU A 328 -8.95 -7.25 16.74
N ALA A 329 -9.12 -8.32 17.52
CA ALA A 329 -10.08 -8.32 18.62
C ALA A 329 -9.75 -7.27 19.68
N ALA A 330 -8.47 -7.10 20.00
CA ALA A 330 -8.03 -6.07 20.95
C ALA A 330 -8.27 -4.66 20.42
N LEU A 331 -7.97 -4.40 19.14
CA LEU A 331 -8.17 -3.09 18.52
C LEU A 331 -9.65 -2.69 18.46
N VAL A 332 -10.51 -3.62 18.02
CA VAL A 332 -11.96 -3.36 18.01
C VAL A 332 -12.51 -3.18 19.44
N SER A 333 -11.97 -3.93 20.42
CA SER A 333 -12.32 -3.70 21.84
C SER A 333 -11.94 -2.29 22.31
N LEU A 334 -10.79 -1.75 21.86
CA LEU A 334 -10.40 -0.36 22.15
C LEU A 334 -11.32 0.66 21.49
N ASP A 335 -11.75 0.38 20.26
CA ASP A 335 -12.62 1.28 19.49
C ASP A 335 -14.02 1.43 20.10
N ILE A 336 -14.56 0.32 20.63
CA ILE A 336 -15.85 0.32 21.33
C ILE A 336 -15.72 0.58 22.86
N GLU A 337 -14.54 1.00 23.32
CA GLU A 337 -14.25 1.32 24.72
C GLU A 337 -14.36 0.14 25.72
N GLU A 338 -14.32 -1.12 25.20
CA GLU A 338 -14.29 -2.33 26.01
C GLU A 338 -12.85 -2.59 26.53
N TYR A 339 -12.32 -1.65 27.32
CA TYR A 339 -10.94 -1.66 27.81
C TYR A 339 -10.52 -2.94 28.55
N PRO A 340 -11.39 -3.57 29.41
CA PRO A 340 -10.99 -4.81 30.08
C PRO A 340 -10.70 -5.97 29.13
N SER A 341 -11.46 -6.04 28.03
CA SER A 341 -11.23 -7.05 26.97
C SER A 341 -9.99 -6.73 26.15
N ALA A 342 -9.80 -5.47 25.78
CA ALA A 342 -8.61 -4.99 25.10
C ALA A 342 -7.33 -5.30 25.90
N ASP A 343 -7.28 -4.86 27.15
CA ASP A 343 -6.14 -5.06 28.06
C ASP A 343 -5.79 -6.54 28.22
N ARG A 344 -6.79 -7.43 28.35
CA ARG A 344 -6.59 -8.87 28.47
C ARG A 344 -5.94 -9.45 27.20
N LEU A 345 -6.48 -9.13 26.02
CA LEU A 345 -6.00 -9.62 24.74
C LEU A 345 -4.60 -9.09 24.43
N LEU A 346 -4.34 -7.79 24.66
CA LEU A 346 -3.03 -7.20 24.48
C LEU A 346 -1.98 -7.79 25.42
N ASN A 347 -2.34 -8.07 26.70
CA ASN A 347 -1.45 -8.76 27.63
C ASN A 347 -1.17 -10.23 27.22
N MET A 348 -2.06 -10.87 26.47
CA MET A 348 -1.76 -12.17 25.87
C MET A 348 -0.75 -12.03 24.74
N LEU A 349 -0.91 -11.05 23.86
CA LEU A 349 0.01 -10.76 22.76
C LEU A 349 1.40 -10.34 23.25
N ALA A 350 1.48 -9.58 24.35
CA ALA A 350 2.74 -9.15 24.95
C ALA A 350 3.64 -10.30 25.43
N LYS A 351 3.11 -11.54 25.53
CA LYS A 351 3.93 -12.74 25.83
C LYS A 351 4.73 -13.21 24.63
N SER A 352 4.34 -12.83 23.42
CA SER A 352 5.05 -13.13 22.18
C SER A 352 6.04 -12.02 21.85
N PRO A 353 7.34 -12.29 21.70
CA PRO A 353 8.33 -11.26 21.32
C PRO A 353 8.00 -10.53 20.01
N ALA A 354 7.35 -11.24 19.07
CA ALA A 354 7.00 -10.67 17.76
C ALA A 354 5.91 -9.59 17.84
N TYR A 355 5.09 -9.59 18.89
CA TYR A 355 3.97 -8.66 19.07
C TYR A 355 4.12 -7.78 20.32
N LEU A 356 5.25 -7.87 21.04
CA LEU A 356 5.47 -7.18 22.30
C LEU A 356 5.33 -5.66 22.16
N ASP A 357 6.00 -5.08 21.18
CA ASP A 357 6.00 -3.64 20.95
C ASP A 357 4.62 -3.12 20.54
N GLN A 358 3.93 -3.82 19.64
CA GLN A 358 2.56 -3.48 19.26
C GLN A 358 1.61 -3.58 20.46
N ALA A 359 1.72 -4.66 21.23
CA ALA A 359 0.89 -4.84 22.42
C ALA A 359 1.15 -3.73 23.45
N TYR A 360 2.41 -3.36 23.67
CA TYR A 360 2.77 -2.27 24.58
C TYR A 360 2.26 -0.93 24.07
N TYR A 361 2.38 -0.65 22.78
CA TYR A 361 1.84 0.57 22.19
C TYR A 361 0.33 0.69 22.45
N TYR A 362 -0.46 -0.35 22.13
CA TYR A 362 -1.90 -0.30 22.32
C TYR A 362 -2.35 -0.42 23.78
N LEU A 363 -1.59 -1.07 24.67
CA LEU A 363 -1.80 -0.98 26.13
C LEU A 363 -1.58 0.45 26.64
N GLY A 364 -0.59 1.14 26.07
CA GLY A 364 -0.37 2.57 26.33
C GLY A 364 -1.57 3.41 25.91
N ILE A 365 -2.11 3.20 24.71
CA ILE A 365 -3.32 3.86 24.21
C ILE A 365 -4.55 3.54 25.09
N SER A 366 -4.72 2.27 25.47
CA SER A 366 -5.79 1.86 26.39
C SER A 366 -5.72 2.61 27.72
N ALA A 367 -4.53 2.68 28.30
CA ALA A 367 -4.30 3.39 29.56
C ALA A 367 -4.51 4.91 29.41
N GLU A 368 -4.08 5.52 28.30
CA GLU A 368 -4.32 6.93 27.98
C GLU A 368 -5.81 7.24 27.92
N ARG A 369 -6.61 6.49 27.14
CA ARG A 369 -8.06 6.68 27.02
C ARG A 369 -8.77 6.53 28.37
N GLN A 370 -8.23 5.72 29.28
CA GLN A 370 -8.71 5.57 30.65
C GLN A 370 -8.10 6.60 31.63
N GLN A 371 -7.36 7.58 31.13
CA GLN A 371 -6.66 8.62 31.92
C GLN A 371 -5.67 8.07 32.96
N ARG A 372 -5.17 6.84 32.74
CA ARG A 372 -4.15 6.19 33.58
C ARG A 372 -2.74 6.53 33.06
N PHE A 373 -2.35 7.80 33.10
CA PHE A 373 -1.16 8.32 32.40
C PHE A 373 0.15 7.69 32.85
N GLU A 374 0.33 7.37 34.13
CA GLU A 374 1.56 6.68 34.61
C GLU A 374 1.67 5.27 34.04
N GLN A 375 0.53 4.58 33.89
CA GLN A 375 0.51 3.27 33.26
C GLN A 375 0.74 3.38 31.75
N ALA A 376 0.18 4.40 31.09
CA ALA A 376 0.42 4.70 29.69
C ALA A 376 1.92 4.94 29.43
N LYS A 377 2.57 5.80 30.24
CA LYS A 377 4.03 6.04 30.17
C LYS A 377 4.85 4.77 30.34
N TYR A 378 4.45 3.90 31.26
CA TYR A 378 5.14 2.63 31.48
C TYR A 378 5.15 1.77 30.19
N TYR A 379 3.99 1.55 29.58
CA TYR A 379 3.88 0.74 28.37
C TYR A 379 4.57 1.41 27.16
N LEU A 380 4.30 2.69 26.93
CA LEU A 380 4.85 3.43 25.79
C LEU A 380 6.38 3.55 25.85
N ASN A 381 6.96 3.67 27.07
CA ASN A 381 8.41 3.61 27.26
C ASN A 381 9.00 2.22 26.98
N GLY A 382 8.21 1.18 27.01
CA GLY A 382 8.62 -0.18 26.67
C GLY A 382 8.70 -0.46 25.18
N VAL A 383 8.10 0.38 24.32
CA VAL A 383 8.12 0.22 22.87
C VAL A 383 9.53 0.50 22.32
N MET A 384 10.07 -0.45 21.55
CA MET A 384 11.41 -0.37 20.96
C MET A 384 11.41 -0.56 19.44
N GLN A 385 10.29 -0.95 18.84
CA GLN A 385 10.16 -1.10 17.39
C GLN A 385 10.24 0.28 16.71
N GLU A 386 11.07 0.40 15.67
CA GLU A 386 11.37 1.67 15.02
C GLU A 386 10.12 2.38 14.47
N ASP A 387 9.19 1.61 13.89
CA ASP A 387 7.94 2.16 13.32
C ASP A 387 6.98 2.77 14.37
N LEU A 388 7.09 2.37 15.63
CA LEU A 388 6.18 2.78 16.70
C LEU A 388 6.83 3.68 17.74
N VAL A 389 8.16 3.61 17.91
CA VAL A 389 8.85 4.23 19.04
C VAL A 389 8.74 5.75 19.04
N LEU A 390 8.79 6.40 17.87
CA LEU A 390 8.68 7.85 17.79
C LEU A 390 7.32 8.33 18.31
N GLU A 391 6.24 7.74 17.81
CA GLU A 391 4.87 8.09 18.24
C GLU A 391 4.64 7.74 19.71
N ALA A 392 5.15 6.59 20.16
CA ALA A 392 5.07 6.23 21.58
C ALA A 392 5.77 7.28 22.47
N ARG A 393 6.96 7.75 22.10
CA ARG A 393 7.70 8.76 22.88
C ARG A 393 7.07 10.15 22.80
N LYS A 394 6.48 10.53 21.66
CA LYS A 394 5.69 11.77 21.55
C LYS A 394 4.56 11.81 22.58
N LYS A 395 3.80 10.69 22.71
CA LYS A 395 2.75 10.59 23.72
C LYS A 395 3.30 10.70 25.15
N VAL A 396 4.43 10.05 25.44
CA VAL A 396 5.07 10.19 26.76
C VAL A 396 5.44 11.64 27.05
N VAL A 397 6.05 12.33 26.08
CA VAL A 397 6.36 13.78 26.16
C VAL A 397 5.10 14.59 26.42
N GLY A 398 4.01 14.30 25.72
CA GLY A 398 2.72 14.96 25.95
C GLY A 398 2.23 14.81 27.41
N PHE A 399 2.31 13.61 27.99
CA PHE A 399 1.93 13.37 29.39
C PHE A 399 2.84 14.08 30.40
N GLU A 400 4.13 14.18 30.11
CA GLU A 400 5.11 14.91 30.94
C GLU A 400 4.80 16.41 30.93
N LEU A 401 4.49 16.97 29.75
CA LEU A 401 4.07 18.37 29.61
C LEU A 401 2.72 18.68 30.26
N LEU A 402 1.78 17.73 30.26
CA LEU A 402 0.51 17.88 30.98
C LEU A 402 0.72 18.01 32.51
N ASN A 403 1.77 17.39 33.01
CA ASN A 403 2.17 17.49 34.42
C ASN A 403 3.11 18.68 34.70
N ASP A 404 3.30 19.59 33.73
CA ASP A 404 4.24 20.70 33.77
C ASP A 404 5.71 20.27 34.01
N ASP A 405 6.06 18.99 33.69
CA ASP A 405 7.41 18.44 33.85
C ASP A 405 8.19 18.54 32.52
N VAL A 406 8.60 19.77 32.21
CA VAL A 406 9.36 20.09 30.99
C VAL A 406 10.71 19.39 30.96
N ASP A 407 11.36 19.24 32.11
CA ASP A 407 12.67 18.60 32.21
C ASP A 407 12.57 17.10 31.84
N ALA A 408 11.54 16.41 32.31
CA ALA A 408 11.28 15.03 31.94
C ALA A 408 10.99 14.88 30.43
N ALA A 409 10.19 15.78 29.88
CA ALA A 409 9.86 15.81 28.45
C ALA A 409 11.12 15.95 27.58
N ILE A 410 12.01 16.87 27.94
CA ILE A 410 13.29 17.05 27.25
C ILE A 410 14.19 15.81 27.42
N ALA A 411 14.25 15.24 28.63
CA ALA A 411 15.05 14.04 28.90
C ALA A 411 14.55 12.83 28.07
N THR A 412 13.24 12.68 27.90
CA THR A 412 12.63 11.65 27.05
C THR A 412 13.05 11.80 25.58
N LEU A 413 13.03 13.02 25.04
CA LEU A 413 13.48 13.30 23.67
C LEU A 413 15.01 13.07 23.51
N GLU A 414 15.81 13.45 24.49
CA GLU A 414 17.25 13.20 24.47
C GLU A 414 17.60 11.71 24.54
N LYS A 415 16.85 10.94 25.30
CA LYS A 415 16.98 9.49 25.37
C LYS A 415 16.64 8.86 24.03
N LEU A 416 15.49 9.22 23.42
CA LEU A 416 15.10 8.76 22.10
C LEU A 416 16.17 9.06 21.05
N ARG A 417 16.73 10.26 21.06
CA ARG A 417 17.80 10.70 20.15
C ARG A 417 19.08 9.87 20.27
N LYS A 418 19.38 9.38 21.47
CA LYS A 418 20.56 8.54 21.73
C LYS A 418 20.33 7.09 21.32
N GLU A 419 19.14 6.58 21.58
CA GLU A 419 18.76 5.18 21.29
C GLU A 419 18.46 4.97 19.81
N PHE A 420 17.81 5.96 19.17
CA PHE A 420 17.34 5.90 17.77
C PHE A 420 17.81 7.16 17.01
N SER A 421 19.03 7.12 16.51
CA SER A 421 19.63 8.28 15.84
C SER A 421 18.91 8.71 14.55
N VAL A 422 18.11 7.84 13.94
CA VAL A 422 17.28 8.14 12.77
C VAL A 422 16.26 9.25 13.09
N PHE A 423 15.70 9.27 14.31
CA PHE A 423 14.73 10.28 14.77
C PHE A 423 15.38 11.50 15.44
N ALA A 424 16.71 11.64 15.32
CA ALA A 424 17.37 12.80 15.91
C ALA A 424 16.84 14.14 15.37
N PRO A 425 16.59 14.33 14.05
CA PRO A 425 15.97 15.55 13.55
C PRO A 425 14.62 15.85 14.19
N ASP A 426 13.72 14.84 14.27
CA ASP A 426 12.39 14.94 14.86
C ASP A 426 12.45 15.40 16.31
N THR A 427 13.32 14.76 17.09
CA THR A 427 13.49 15.09 18.51
C THR A 427 14.03 16.50 18.75
N TYR A 428 14.87 17.03 17.84
CA TYR A 428 15.32 18.42 17.93
C TYR A 428 14.22 19.42 17.62
N VAL A 429 13.35 19.11 16.64
CA VAL A 429 12.19 19.96 16.31
C VAL A 429 11.22 19.98 17.47
N LEU A 430 10.86 18.81 18.02
CA LEU A 430 9.96 18.71 19.18
C LEU A 430 10.53 19.44 20.40
N GLN A 431 11.81 19.30 20.67
CA GLN A 431 12.46 20.02 21.79
C GLN A 431 12.45 21.54 21.56
N ALA A 432 12.66 22.01 20.33
CA ALA A 432 12.59 23.43 20.01
C ALA A 432 11.17 23.99 20.17
N ASP A 433 10.15 23.19 19.82
CA ASP A 433 8.75 23.56 20.02
C ASP A 433 8.40 23.69 21.51
N ILE A 434 8.86 22.75 22.33
CA ILE A 434 8.72 22.84 23.80
C ILE A 434 9.36 24.13 24.33
N LEU A 435 10.59 24.46 23.95
CA LEU A 435 11.27 25.67 24.36
C LEU A 435 10.53 26.94 23.91
N TRP A 436 9.98 26.94 22.68
CA TRP A 436 9.15 28.02 22.19
C TRP A 436 7.90 28.24 23.04
N GLN A 437 7.22 27.15 23.40
CA GLN A 437 6.01 27.22 24.27
C GLN A 437 6.36 27.71 25.70
N GLN A 438 7.57 27.42 26.17
CA GLN A 438 8.09 27.96 27.44
C GLN A 438 8.53 29.43 27.35
N ASN A 439 8.29 30.08 26.21
CA ASN A 439 8.70 31.46 25.95
C ASN A 439 10.23 31.66 25.91
N GLU A 440 10.95 30.63 25.43
CA GLU A 440 12.41 30.61 25.24
C GLU A 440 12.81 30.53 23.75
N PRO A 441 12.37 31.50 22.90
CA PRO A 441 12.58 31.43 21.45
C PRO A 441 14.04 31.44 21.04
N ASP A 442 14.89 32.17 21.76
CA ASP A 442 16.34 32.26 21.49
C ASP A 442 17.04 30.91 21.72
N GLU A 443 16.61 30.15 22.73
CA GLU A 443 17.18 28.82 23.02
C GLU A 443 16.73 27.82 21.98
N ALA A 444 15.44 27.86 21.59
CA ALA A 444 14.90 27.06 20.50
C ALA A 444 15.67 27.29 19.18
N LEU A 445 15.91 28.55 18.81
CA LEU A 445 16.67 28.91 17.61
C LEU A 445 18.14 28.44 17.69
N ARG A 446 18.79 28.60 18.86
CA ARG A 446 20.14 28.08 19.10
C ARG A 446 20.20 26.57 18.95
N LEU A 447 19.23 25.86 19.51
CA LEU A 447 19.11 24.40 19.42
C LEU A 447 19.01 23.94 17.96
N LEU A 448 18.04 24.49 17.21
CA LEU A 448 17.84 24.15 15.78
C LEU A 448 19.05 24.53 14.92
N THR A 449 19.72 25.65 15.22
CA THR A 449 20.94 26.05 14.50
C THR A 449 22.09 25.04 14.72
N ARG A 450 22.26 24.52 15.94
CA ARG A 450 23.24 23.45 16.24
C ARG A 450 22.86 22.14 15.55
N ALA A 451 21.57 21.76 15.60
CA ALA A 451 21.05 20.56 14.96
C ALA A 451 21.21 20.58 13.44
N ALA A 452 20.86 21.70 12.78
CA ALA A 452 21.03 21.88 11.35
C ALA A 452 22.48 21.80 10.86
N ARG A 453 23.47 22.17 11.70
CA ARG A 453 24.90 21.94 11.38
C ARG A 453 25.27 20.46 11.40
N LYS A 454 24.63 19.68 12.28
CA LYS A 454 24.87 18.24 12.39
C LYS A 454 24.13 17.44 11.31
N TYR A 455 22.95 17.91 10.92
CA TYR A 455 22.06 17.29 9.93
C TYR A 455 21.70 18.28 8.81
N PRO A 456 22.66 18.68 7.97
CA PRO A 456 22.50 19.80 7.02
C PRO A 456 21.48 19.55 5.93
N ASN A 457 21.14 18.29 5.65
CA ASN A 457 20.18 17.88 4.62
C ASN A 457 18.78 17.56 5.21
N SER A 458 18.56 17.77 6.49
CA SER A 458 17.25 17.55 7.10
C SER A 458 16.31 18.73 6.80
N GLU A 459 15.40 18.55 5.84
CA GLU A 459 14.41 19.56 5.47
C GLU A 459 13.58 20.01 6.67
N MET A 460 13.17 19.07 7.52
CA MET A 460 12.41 19.35 8.75
C MET A 460 13.14 20.33 9.67
N LEU A 461 14.43 20.11 9.94
CA LEU A 461 15.22 21.01 10.78
C LEU A 461 15.44 22.38 10.15
N LEU A 462 15.70 22.40 8.83
CA LEU A 462 15.88 23.65 8.09
C LEU A 462 14.59 24.47 8.08
N PHE A 463 13.45 23.81 7.89
CA PHE A 463 12.14 24.45 7.89
C PHE A 463 11.75 24.94 9.29
N ALA A 464 11.86 24.10 10.32
CA ALA A 464 11.60 24.50 11.70
C ALA A 464 12.45 25.71 12.11
N ARG A 465 13.73 25.72 11.73
CA ARG A 465 14.60 26.88 11.95
C ARG A 465 14.10 28.11 11.19
N ALA A 466 13.68 27.98 9.92
CA ALA A 466 13.17 29.09 9.14
C ALA A 466 11.90 29.69 9.76
N GLN A 467 11.05 28.87 10.39
CA GLN A 467 9.83 29.34 11.07
C GLN A 467 10.12 30.21 12.30
N LEU A 468 11.22 29.95 13.01
CA LEU A 468 11.61 30.71 14.21
C LEU A 468 12.35 32.03 13.90
N LEU A 469 12.88 32.19 12.68
CA LEU A 469 13.56 33.42 12.26
C LEU A 469 12.57 34.56 12.03
N ASP A 470 12.92 35.77 12.42
CA ASP A 470 12.13 36.96 12.16
C ASP A 470 12.10 37.31 10.66
N ASP A 471 10.95 37.75 10.15
CA ASP A 471 10.78 38.06 8.73
C ASP A 471 11.58 39.30 8.28
N LYS A 472 11.93 40.21 9.20
CA LYS A 472 12.65 41.46 8.89
C LYS A 472 14.10 41.41 9.34
N ASP A 473 14.33 41.07 10.62
CA ASP A 473 15.65 41.10 11.23
C ASP A 473 16.56 40.00 10.65
N ASP A 474 15.96 38.81 10.36
CA ASP A 474 16.68 37.64 9.82
C ASP A 474 16.42 37.41 8.32
N TYR A 475 15.88 38.39 7.60
CA TYR A 475 15.40 38.26 6.22
C TYR A 475 16.35 37.49 5.29
N VAL A 476 17.64 37.86 5.28
CA VAL A 476 18.64 37.25 4.38
C VAL A 476 18.84 35.75 4.69
N VAL A 477 18.91 35.41 5.98
CA VAL A 477 19.12 34.04 6.44
C VAL A 477 17.88 33.19 6.14
N LYS A 478 16.70 33.69 6.51
CA LYS A 478 15.41 33.03 6.27
C LYS A 478 15.15 32.81 4.78
N ARG A 479 15.41 33.83 3.95
CA ARG A 479 15.30 33.74 2.50
C ARG A 479 16.22 32.66 1.91
N THR A 480 17.47 32.59 2.39
CA THR A 480 18.43 31.59 1.93
C THR A 480 17.97 30.18 2.28
N LEU A 481 17.48 29.97 3.50
CA LEU A 481 16.94 28.68 3.94
C LEU A 481 15.71 28.26 3.12
N LEU A 482 14.75 29.16 2.94
CA LEU A 482 13.52 28.86 2.17
C LEU A 482 13.80 28.61 0.68
N ASN A 483 14.74 29.33 0.08
CA ASN A 483 15.20 29.05 -1.28
C ASN A 483 15.86 27.67 -1.38
N HIS A 484 16.65 27.29 -0.38
CA HIS A 484 17.26 25.95 -0.34
C HIS A 484 16.18 24.85 -0.22
N LEU A 485 15.21 25.03 0.67
CA LEU A 485 14.08 24.10 0.83
C LEU A 485 13.24 23.96 -0.44
N GLN A 486 12.95 25.08 -1.14
CA GLN A 486 12.25 25.03 -2.42
C GLN A 486 13.07 24.34 -3.54
N ALA A 487 14.40 24.38 -3.46
CA ALA A 487 15.25 23.65 -4.40
C ALA A 487 15.27 22.14 -4.11
N LEU A 488 15.12 21.72 -2.83
CA LEU A 488 15.01 20.31 -2.44
C LEU A 488 13.64 19.73 -2.82
N ASP A 489 12.57 20.42 -2.46
CA ASP A 489 11.19 20.04 -2.85
C ASP A 489 10.42 21.24 -3.41
N PRO A 490 10.45 21.43 -4.75
CA PRO A 490 9.76 22.53 -5.42
C PRO A 490 8.23 22.47 -5.32
N ASN A 491 7.66 21.29 -5.05
CA ASN A 491 6.22 21.08 -4.98
C ASN A 491 5.64 21.24 -3.57
N ASN A 492 6.49 21.42 -2.56
CA ASN A 492 6.06 21.60 -1.19
C ASN A 492 5.38 22.95 -0.98
N LEU A 493 4.08 22.91 -0.80
CA LEU A 493 3.26 24.12 -0.67
C LEU A 493 3.56 24.91 0.61
N SER A 494 3.96 24.25 1.70
CA SER A 494 4.34 24.90 2.96
C SER A 494 5.61 25.75 2.79
N TYR A 495 6.59 25.25 2.03
CA TYR A 495 7.79 26.01 1.72
C TYR A 495 7.47 27.21 0.83
N GLN A 496 6.63 27.02 -0.20
CA GLN A 496 6.17 28.09 -1.08
C GLN A 496 5.41 29.16 -0.31
N LEU A 497 4.50 28.78 0.59
CA LEU A 497 3.72 29.71 1.39
C LEU A 497 4.59 30.51 2.36
N SER A 498 5.51 29.86 3.05
CA SER A 498 6.44 30.53 3.97
C SER A 498 7.35 31.53 3.23
N TYR A 499 7.75 31.18 2.01
CA TYR A 499 8.51 32.09 1.14
C TYR A 499 7.67 33.27 0.64
N ALA A 500 6.42 33.01 0.25
CA ALA A 500 5.48 34.06 -0.11
C ALA A 500 5.24 35.04 1.04
N GLN A 501 5.03 34.53 2.25
CA GLN A 501 4.88 35.33 3.46
C GLN A 501 6.12 36.21 3.72
N LEU A 502 7.32 35.63 3.64
CA LEU A 502 8.57 36.37 3.80
C LEU A 502 8.73 37.51 2.80
N LEU A 503 8.43 37.24 1.53
CA LEU A 503 8.51 38.24 0.46
C LEU A 503 7.52 39.39 0.70
N LEU A 504 6.26 39.08 1.02
CA LEU A 504 5.20 40.05 1.23
C LEU A 504 5.37 40.86 2.52
N ALA A 505 6.01 40.31 3.54
CA ALA A 505 6.33 41.01 4.78
C ALA A 505 7.40 42.12 4.53
N ASN A 506 8.31 41.89 3.60
CA ASN A 506 9.43 42.82 3.31
C ASN A 506 9.11 43.74 2.13
N GLU A 507 8.41 43.23 1.12
CA GLU A 507 8.03 43.94 -0.10
C GLU A 507 6.55 43.70 -0.40
N ARG A 508 5.69 44.66 0.00
CA ARG A 508 4.22 44.54 -0.06
C ARG A 508 3.66 44.30 -1.47
N SER A 509 4.39 44.74 -2.48
CA SER A 509 4.03 44.59 -3.89
C SER A 509 4.81 43.49 -4.60
N SER A 510 5.42 42.57 -3.86
CA SER A 510 6.17 41.45 -4.43
C SER A 510 5.29 40.61 -5.35
N ALA A 511 5.49 40.72 -6.66
CA ALA A 511 4.75 39.94 -7.65
C ALA A 511 4.98 38.42 -7.45
N GLN A 512 6.17 38.01 -7.05
CA GLN A 512 6.50 36.62 -6.76
C GLN A 512 5.75 36.12 -5.52
N GLY A 513 5.74 36.89 -4.42
CA GLY A 513 5.01 36.55 -3.20
C GLY A 513 3.51 36.39 -3.44
N LEU A 514 2.91 37.35 -4.16
CA LEU A 514 1.50 37.30 -4.56
C LEU A 514 1.19 36.09 -5.44
N ALA A 515 2.04 35.79 -6.44
CA ALA A 515 1.84 34.66 -7.34
C ALA A 515 1.87 33.33 -6.61
N LEU A 516 2.83 33.13 -5.70
CA LEU A 516 2.94 31.89 -4.91
C LEU A 516 1.72 31.69 -4.00
N ALA A 517 1.32 32.69 -3.23
CA ALA A 517 0.15 32.58 -2.36
C ALA A 517 -1.15 32.39 -3.15
N THR A 518 -1.29 33.07 -4.31
CA THR A 518 -2.46 32.93 -5.19
C THR A 518 -2.52 31.54 -5.82
N ALA A 519 -1.39 30.96 -6.22
CA ALA A 519 -1.34 29.61 -6.77
C ALA A 519 -1.89 28.56 -5.78
N ILE A 520 -1.61 28.72 -4.48
CA ILE A 520 -2.09 27.81 -3.45
C ILE A 520 -3.62 27.89 -3.31
N ILE A 521 -4.21 29.11 -3.30
CA ILE A 521 -5.67 29.27 -3.19
C ILE A 521 -6.44 28.86 -4.46
N GLN A 522 -5.75 28.69 -5.59
CA GLN A 522 -6.33 28.19 -6.84
C GLN A 522 -6.37 26.67 -6.94
N ILE A 523 -5.72 25.95 -6.01
CA ILE A 523 -5.79 24.49 -5.96
C ILE A 523 -7.22 24.11 -5.60
N ARG A 524 -7.82 23.27 -6.44
CA ARG A 524 -9.20 22.82 -6.25
C ARG A 524 -9.26 21.73 -5.19
N TYR A 525 -10.41 21.64 -4.52
CA TYR A 525 -10.67 20.66 -3.46
C TYR A 525 -10.59 19.19 -3.93
N ASP A 526 -10.71 18.93 -5.24
CA ASP A 526 -10.58 17.62 -5.87
C ASP A 526 -9.14 17.28 -6.30
N ASP A 527 -8.20 18.23 -6.16
CA ASP A 527 -6.76 18.00 -6.41
C ASP A 527 -6.13 17.29 -5.19
N PRO A 528 -5.34 16.21 -5.39
CA PRO A 528 -4.64 15.52 -4.30
C PRO A 528 -3.72 16.40 -3.44
N ARG A 529 -3.30 17.56 -3.97
CA ARG A 529 -2.46 18.53 -3.26
C ARG A 529 -3.26 19.50 -2.39
N TYR A 530 -4.60 19.45 -2.46
CA TYR A 530 -5.43 20.36 -1.69
C TYR A 530 -5.32 20.06 -0.20
N ASP A 531 -4.95 21.05 0.57
CA ASP A 531 -4.93 21.05 2.02
C ASP A 531 -5.75 22.24 2.53
N ASN A 532 -6.79 21.98 3.30
CA ASN A 532 -7.71 23.00 3.78
C ASN A 532 -7.04 24.00 4.73
N GLU A 533 -6.13 23.54 5.58
CA GLU A 533 -5.41 24.40 6.52
C GLU A 533 -4.42 25.31 5.77
N LEU A 534 -3.66 24.73 4.84
CA LEU A 534 -2.70 25.48 4.03
C LEU A 534 -3.39 26.52 3.12
N HIS A 535 -4.57 26.15 2.59
CA HIS A 535 -5.42 27.07 1.82
C HIS A 535 -5.86 28.26 2.67
N LEU A 536 -6.34 28.01 3.90
CA LEU A 536 -6.72 29.06 4.83
C LEU A 536 -5.53 29.93 5.26
N GLN A 537 -4.37 29.33 5.48
CA GLN A 537 -3.13 30.07 5.75
C GLN A 537 -2.73 30.98 4.59
N ALA A 538 -2.85 30.51 3.34
CA ALA A 538 -2.57 31.32 2.15
C ALA A 538 -3.54 32.51 2.02
N LEU A 539 -4.84 32.30 2.29
CA LEU A 539 -5.81 33.38 2.35
C LEU A 539 -5.46 34.41 3.44
N ASN A 540 -5.03 33.97 4.62
CA ASN A 540 -4.57 34.86 5.69
C ASN A 540 -3.31 35.67 5.29
N VAL A 541 -2.39 35.07 4.54
CA VAL A 541 -1.20 35.78 4.02
C VAL A 541 -1.61 36.87 3.03
N LEU A 542 -2.48 36.56 2.07
CA LEU A 542 -2.99 37.51 1.09
C LEU A 542 -3.81 38.64 1.77
N ALA A 543 -4.67 38.28 2.71
CA ALA A 543 -5.46 39.24 3.48
C ALA A 543 -4.58 40.16 4.35
N SER A 544 -3.52 39.61 4.98
CA SER A 544 -2.54 40.41 5.73
C SER A 544 -1.83 41.43 4.83
N ASN A 545 -1.49 41.02 3.61
CA ASN A 545 -0.89 41.91 2.63
C ASN A 545 -1.89 43.00 2.13
N ALA A 546 -3.14 42.61 1.85
CA ALA A 546 -4.20 43.55 1.48
C ALA A 546 -4.45 44.58 2.60
N LEU A 547 -4.50 44.11 3.87
CA LEU A 547 -4.64 45.01 5.02
C LEU A 547 -3.47 46.00 5.15
N ALA A 548 -2.24 45.55 4.89
CA ALA A 548 -1.06 46.38 4.94
C ALA A 548 -1.04 47.44 3.80
N ASN A 549 -1.77 47.20 2.72
CA ASN A 549 -1.98 48.14 1.60
C ASN A 549 -3.27 48.94 1.76
N GLU A 550 -3.96 48.88 2.89
CA GLU A 550 -5.23 49.55 3.21
C GLU A 550 -6.39 49.15 2.27
N ASP A 551 -6.27 48.00 1.58
CA ASP A 551 -7.37 47.43 0.79
C ASP A 551 -8.28 46.55 1.66
N TYR A 552 -9.08 47.22 2.48
CA TYR A 552 -9.96 46.55 3.46
C TYR A 552 -11.05 45.70 2.79
N ARG A 553 -11.47 46.05 1.57
CA ARG A 553 -12.48 45.27 0.85
C ARG A 553 -11.92 43.94 0.42
N GLN A 554 -10.72 43.91 -0.09
CA GLN A 554 -10.05 42.68 -0.49
C GLN A 554 -9.79 41.73 0.69
N VAL A 555 -9.53 42.27 1.89
CA VAL A 555 -9.44 41.47 3.11
C VAL A 555 -10.75 40.72 3.38
N ILE A 556 -11.89 41.42 3.25
CA ILE A 556 -13.23 40.84 3.45
C ILE A 556 -13.51 39.78 2.39
N ASP A 557 -13.19 40.04 1.12
CA ASP A 557 -13.37 39.10 0.01
C ASP A 557 -12.57 37.81 0.22
N TYR A 558 -11.39 37.88 0.79
CA TYR A 558 -10.58 36.70 1.10
C TYR A 558 -11.08 35.91 2.31
N LEU A 559 -11.53 36.57 3.37
CA LEU A 559 -11.68 35.92 4.67
C LEU A 559 -13.12 35.77 5.14
N GLN A 560 -14.12 36.50 4.62
CA GLN A 560 -15.49 36.44 5.15
C GLN A 560 -16.06 35.03 5.04
N THR A 561 -16.10 34.46 3.84
CA THR A 561 -16.65 33.11 3.61
C THR A 561 -15.86 32.01 4.35
N PRO A 562 -14.53 31.97 4.31
CA PRO A 562 -13.75 31.02 5.10
C PRO A 562 -13.97 31.14 6.60
N TYR A 563 -14.10 32.37 7.14
CA TYR A 563 -14.36 32.59 8.55
C TYR A 563 -15.74 32.10 8.98
N ASP A 564 -16.75 32.27 8.13
CA ASP A 564 -18.12 31.80 8.43
C ASP A 564 -18.18 30.26 8.50
N VAL A 565 -17.32 29.55 7.74
CA VAL A 565 -17.26 28.08 7.70
C VAL A 565 -16.33 27.53 8.80
N LEU A 566 -15.11 28.08 8.89
CA LEU A 566 -14.06 27.66 9.84
C LEU A 566 -13.45 28.90 10.51
N PRO A 567 -14.06 29.42 11.57
CA PRO A 567 -13.57 30.60 12.25
C PRO A 567 -12.24 30.35 12.96
N THR A 568 -11.25 31.20 12.69
CA THR A 568 -9.97 31.23 13.39
C THR A 568 -9.73 32.61 14.02
N LEU A 569 -8.99 32.65 15.12
CA LEU A 569 -8.66 33.92 15.78
C LEU A 569 -7.90 34.87 14.83
N ARG A 570 -7.00 34.31 13.99
CA ARG A 570 -6.19 35.07 13.02
C ARG A 570 -7.07 35.70 11.94
N SER A 571 -7.93 34.90 11.29
CA SER A 571 -8.84 35.39 10.24
C SER A 571 -9.82 36.43 10.82
N GLY A 572 -10.39 36.15 12.00
CA GLY A 572 -11.28 37.10 12.67
C GLY A 572 -10.60 38.42 13.04
N THR A 573 -9.35 38.39 13.51
CA THR A 573 -8.59 39.62 13.83
C THR A 573 -8.30 40.45 12.58
N LEU A 574 -8.00 39.82 11.42
CA LEU A 574 -7.79 40.52 10.15
C LEU A 574 -9.09 41.15 9.65
N LEU A 575 -10.21 40.41 9.71
CA LEU A 575 -11.53 40.94 9.36
C LEU A 575 -11.95 42.11 10.28
N LEU A 576 -11.71 42.00 11.59
CA LEU A 576 -11.98 43.06 12.54
C LEU A 576 -11.28 44.37 12.19
N ARG A 577 -9.97 44.28 11.86
CA ARG A 577 -9.18 45.42 11.41
C ARG A 577 -9.66 46.00 10.07
N ALA A 578 -10.13 45.14 9.16
CA ALA A 578 -10.67 45.60 7.88
C ALA A 578 -11.99 46.35 8.06
N TYR A 579 -12.92 45.86 8.92
CA TYR A 579 -14.16 46.57 9.25
C TYR A 579 -13.90 47.86 9.99
N GLN A 580 -12.92 47.92 10.91
CA GLN A 580 -12.50 49.16 11.55
C GLN A 580 -11.97 50.19 10.51
N GLY A 581 -11.14 49.73 9.55
CA GLY A 581 -10.63 50.58 8.49
C GLY A 581 -11.73 51.16 7.57
N LEU A 582 -12.83 50.42 7.38
CA LEU A 582 -14.01 50.86 6.60
C LEU A 582 -14.97 51.71 7.42
N GLY A 583 -14.83 51.76 8.78
CA GLY A 583 -15.74 52.46 9.65
C GLY A 583 -17.09 51.76 9.87
N ASP A 584 -17.18 50.47 9.60
CA ASP A 584 -18.37 49.63 9.77
C ASP A 584 -18.47 49.16 11.23
N ASN A 585 -18.91 50.05 12.11
CA ASN A 585 -18.95 49.79 13.54
C ASN A 585 -19.91 48.66 13.91
N ASP A 586 -21.01 48.46 13.19
CA ASP A 586 -21.97 47.39 13.47
C ASP A 586 -21.33 46.01 13.27
N LYS A 587 -20.54 45.83 12.23
CA LYS A 587 -19.81 44.59 11.99
C LYS A 587 -18.60 44.41 12.92
N VAL A 588 -17.97 45.50 13.33
CA VAL A 588 -16.91 45.47 14.35
C VAL A 588 -17.45 44.91 15.66
N ASP A 589 -18.57 45.43 16.13
CA ASP A 589 -19.19 45.02 17.40
C ASP A 589 -19.68 43.57 17.34
N ALA A 590 -20.32 43.17 16.24
CA ALA A 590 -20.78 41.81 16.00
C ALA A 590 -19.62 40.80 15.99
N LEU A 591 -18.55 41.08 15.23
CA LEU A 591 -17.40 40.21 15.12
C LEU A 591 -16.58 40.14 16.41
N LEU A 592 -16.48 41.24 17.15
CA LEU A 592 -15.83 41.27 18.46
C LEU A 592 -16.58 40.38 19.48
N ALA A 593 -17.92 40.44 19.49
CA ALA A 593 -18.74 39.57 20.32
C ALA A 593 -18.59 38.09 19.95
N ASP A 594 -18.55 37.77 18.62
CA ASP A 594 -18.32 36.41 18.12
C ASP A 594 -16.93 35.87 18.54
N LEU A 595 -15.88 36.69 18.37
CA LEU A 595 -14.52 36.32 18.79
C LEU A 595 -14.41 36.11 20.29
N GLN A 596 -15.06 36.94 21.09
CA GLN A 596 -15.11 36.78 22.55
C GLN A 596 -15.85 35.53 22.97
N GLN A 597 -16.93 35.18 22.28
CA GLN A 597 -17.72 33.98 22.58
C GLN A 597 -16.95 32.70 22.21
N ARG A 598 -16.31 32.66 21.04
CA ARG A 598 -15.64 31.47 20.52
C ARG A 598 -14.26 31.27 21.13
N PHE A 599 -13.51 32.35 21.33
CA PHE A 599 -12.12 32.31 21.76
C PHE A 599 -11.97 32.97 23.16
N SER A 600 -12.84 32.62 24.13
CA SER A 600 -12.81 33.18 25.47
C SER A 600 -11.41 33.12 26.08
N PHE A 601 -10.79 34.26 26.22
CA PHE A 601 -9.49 34.42 26.87
C PHE A 601 -9.62 34.06 28.38
N GLY A 602 -9.21 32.83 28.75
CA GLY A 602 -9.10 32.50 30.17
C GLY A 602 -9.33 31.05 30.61
N GLN A 603 -9.75 30.14 29.71
CA GLN A 603 -9.78 28.71 30.05
C GLN A 603 -8.96 27.94 29.03
N HIS A 604 -7.68 27.70 29.32
CA HIS A 604 -6.91 26.70 28.67
C HIS A 604 -7.53 25.34 29.00
N ASN A 605 -8.24 24.76 28.04
CA ASN A 605 -8.76 23.41 28.13
C ASN A 605 -7.56 22.45 28.08
N VAL A 606 -7.44 21.63 29.11
CA VAL A 606 -6.37 20.60 29.22
C VAL A 606 -6.34 19.69 27.97
N ASN A 607 -7.52 19.50 27.33
CA ASN A 607 -7.63 18.70 26.12
C ASN A 607 -6.93 19.29 24.88
N ASP A 608 -6.79 20.62 24.79
CA ASP A 608 -6.12 21.25 23.64
C ASP A 608 -4.60 21.04 23.67
N ARG A 609 -4.02 20.72 24.84
CA ARG A 609 -2.60 20.38 24.97
C ARG A 609 -2.27 18.97 24.49
N ILE A 610 -3.22 18.02 24.62
CA ILE A 610 -3.02 16.63 24.18
C ILE A 610 -3.02 16.50 22.64
N GLN A 611 -3.74 17.36 21.93
CA GLN A 611 -3.87 17.31 20.46
C GLN A 611 -2.65 17.86 19.71
N LEU A 612 -1.68 18.45 20.40
CA LEU A 612 -0.46 19.00 19.80
C LEU A 612 0.70 17.99 19.77
N TYR A 613 0.58 16.86 20.46
CA TYR A 613 1.55 15.77 20.58
C TYR A 613 0.90 14.42 20.33
#